data_cdd1f67ea04d81d29c37944f29be034f
#
_entry.id   cdd1f67ea04d81d29c37944f29be034f
#
_cell.length_a   1.000
_cell.length_b   1.000
_cell.length_c   1.000
_cell.angle_alpha   90.00
_cell.angle_beta   90.00
_cell.angle_gamma   90.00
#
_symmetry.space_group_name_H-M   'P 1'
#
loop_
_entity.id
_entity.type
_entity.pdbx_description
1 polymer ?
#
loop_
_entity_poly.entity_id
_entity_poly.type
_entity_poly.pdbx_seq_one_letter_code
_entity_poly.pdbx_strand_id
1 'polypeptide(L)'
;MNETTKVILVIAKGDCADRLIHELLDAQFRVTEFASMGGFLRQKSTTLIIGVRPERIEQALALIRTVCASEPERAEHNATIFVLEAEQFIHF
;
A
#
# COMPACT_ATOMS: atom_id res chain seq x y z
N MET A 1 -19.08 5.10 16.83
CA MET A 1 -18.71 4.38 15.70
C MET A 1 -17.71 3.34 16.00
N ASN A 2 -18.13 2.16 15.86
CA ASN A 2 -17.28 1.08 16.30
C ASN A 2 -16.73 0.27 15.20
N GLU A 3 -16.49 0.91 14.10
CA GLU A 3 -15.94 0.19 12.99
C GLU A 3 -14.50 -0.09 13.22
N THR A 4 -14.15 -1.31 13.06
CA THR A 4 -12.77 -1.70 13.12
C THR A 4 -12.11 -1.25 11.85
N THR A 5 -11.09 -0.45 11.99
CA THR A 5 -10.32 -0.01 10.84
C THR A 5 -9.16 -0.95 10.64
N LYS A 6 -8.98 -1.37 9.42
CA LYS A 6 -7.81 -2.15 9.07
C LYS A 6 -6.79 -1.25 8.43
N VAL A 7 -5.54 -1.62 8.60
CA VAL A 7 -4.44 -0.89 8.00
C VAL A 7 -3.69 -1.82 7.10
N ILE A 8 -3.49 -1.40 5.87
CA ILE A 8 -2.66 -2.14 4.93
C ILE A 8 -1.39 -1.36 4.75
N LEU A 9 -0.28 -1.99 5.07
CA LEU A 9 1.02 -1.40 4.90
C LEU A 9 1.66 -2.05 3.69
N VAL A 10 2.04 -1.24 2.72
CA VAL A 10 2.60 -1.75 1.47
C VAL A 10 3.96 -1.13 1.28
N ILE A 11 4.95 -1.97 1.05
CA ILE A 11 6.28 -1.51 0.67
C ILE A 11 6.45 -1.87 -0.79
N ALA A 12 6.44 -0.87 -1.65
CA ALA A 12 6.43 -1.10 -3.09
C ALA A 12 7.61 -0.44 -3.74
N LYS A 13 8.06 -1.02 -4.82
CA LYS A 13 9.21 -0.49 -5.53
C LYS A 13 8.77 0.49 -6.59
N GLY A 14 9.59 1.48 -6.75
CA GLY A 14 9.62 2.45 -7.82
C GLY A 14 8.33 2.68 -8.57
N ASP A 15 8.30 2.21 -9.79
CA ASP A 15 7.18 2.48 -10.69
C ASP A 15 5.89 1.87 -10.20
N CYS A 16 5.98 0.72 -9.55
CA CYS A 16 4.80 0.09 -9.00
C CYS A 16 4.16 0.98 -7.95
N ALA A 17 4.99 1.61 -7.11
CA ALA A 17 4.45 2.47 -6.06
C ALA A 17 3.70 3.66 -6.63
N ASP A 18 4.27 4.29 -7.66
CA ASP A 18 3.63 5.47 -8.25
C ASP A 18 2.29 5.12 -8.86
N ARG A 19 2.24 4.03 -9.60
CA ARG A 19 0.97 3.63 -10.20
C ARG A 19 -0.03 3.21 -9.15
N LEU A 20 0.45 2.57 -8.10
CA LEU A 20 -0.43 2.10 -7.05
C LEU A 20 -1.08 3.27 -6.32
N ILE A 21 -0.30 4.31 -6.02
CA ILE A 21 -0.86 5.49 -5.37
C ILE A 21 -1.98 6.07 -6.23
N HIS A 22 -1.74 6.20 -7.51
CA HIS A 22 -2.72 6.75 -8.44
C HIS A 22 -4.01 5.93 -8.42
N GLU A 23 -3.87 4.62 -8.51
CA GLU A 23 -5.03 3.76 -8.56
C GLU A 23 -5.80 3.75 -7.24
N LEU A 24 -5.06 3.80 -6.14
CA LEU A 24 -5.73 3.80 -4.84
C LEU A 24 -6.49 5.10 -4.62
N LEU A 25 -5.91 6.22 -4.99
CA LEU A 25 -6.61 7.49 -4.86
C LEU A 25 -7.80 7.56 -5.77
N ASP A 26 -7.68 7.04 -6.98
CA ASP A 26 -8.79 6.98 -7.90
C ASP A 26 -9.95 6.18 -7.33
N ALA A 27 -9.65 5.12 -6.63
CA ALA A 27 -10.67 4.28 -6.01
C ALA A 27 -11.10 4.83 -4.66
N GLN A 28 -10.63 6.03 -4.30
CA GLN A 28 -11.05 6.73 -3.10
C GLN A 28 -10.62 6.06 -1.81
N PHE A 29 -9.44 5.46 -1.84
CA PHE A 29 -8.81 5.00 -0.62
C PHE A 29 -7.97 6.11 -0.03
N ARG A 30 -7.79 6.07 1.28
CA ARG A 30 -6.89 6.98 1.97
C ARG A 30 -5.50 6.38 1.98
N VAL A 31 -4.55 7.13 1.49
CA VAL A 31 -3.17 6.65 1.37
C VAL A 31 -2.24 7.65 1.99
N THR A 32 -1.37 7.17 2.87
CA THR A 32 -0.28 7.96 3.40
C THR A 32 1.01 7.39 2.84
N GLU A 33 1.81 8.23 2.27
CA GLU A 33 3.04 7.81 1.62
C GLU A 33 4.23 8.21 2.46
N PHE A 34 5.13 7.27 2.68
CA PHE A 34 6.41 7.54 3.30
C PHE A 34 7.50 7.21 2.32
N ALA A 35 8.28 8.20 1.96
CA ALA A 35 9.40 7.95 1.07
C ALA A 35 10.49 7.28 1.87
N SER A 36 10.94 6.15 1.39
CA SER A 36 11.96 5.42 2.06
C SER A 36 13.28 5.71 1.37
N MET A 37 14.14 6.42 2.06
CA MET A 37 15.43 6.78 1.50
C MET A 37 16.50 5.94 2.15
N GLY A 38 16.39 4.66 2.02
CA GLY A 38 17.37 3.80 2.61
C GLY A 38 18.69 3.92 1.91
N GLY A 39 19.70 4.31 2.61
CA GLY A 39 20.97 4.60 2.00
C GLY A 39 21.66 3.42 1.41
N PHE A 40 21.38 2.22 1.87
CA PHE A 40 22.04 1.05 1.32
C PHE A 40 21.19 0.29 0.34
N LEU A 41 20.00 0.78 0.06
CA LEU A 41 19.20 0.14 -0.97
C LEU A 41 19.32 0.98 -2.21
N ARG A 42 19.77 0.38 -3.25
CA ARG A 42 19.90 1.10 -4.49
C ARG A 42 18.57 1.38 -5.12
N GLN A 43 17.59 0.59 -4.77
CA GLN A 43 16.28 0.74 -5.38
C GLN A 43 15.43 1.59 -4.50
N LYS A 44 14.70 2.47 -5.11
CA LYS A 44 13.74 3.27 -4.38
C LYS A 44 12.57 2.39 -3.98
N SER A 45 12.22 2.45 -2.73
CA SER A 45 10.99 1.83 -2.30
C SER A 45 10.20 2.85 -1.53
N THR A 46 8.90 2.74 -1.63
CA THR A 46 7.99 3.65 -1.00
C THR A 46 7.08 2.85 -0.09
N THR A 47 6.87 3.34 1.10
CA THR A 47 5.96 2.71 2.04
C THR A 47 4.65 3.46 2.02
N LEU A 48 3.58 2.72 1.83
CA LEU A 48 2.24 3.28 1.82
C LEU A 48 1.45 2.71 2.97
N ILE A 49 0.70 3.55 3.64
CA ILE A 49 -0.21 3.11 4.67
C ILE A 49 -1.62 3.45 4.22
N ILE A 50 -2.46 2.44 4.14
CA ILE A 50 -3.81 2.58 3.64
C ILE A 50 -4.76 2.21 4.76
N GLY A 51 -5.60 3.15 5.18
CA GLY A 51 -6.64 2.85 6.14
C GLY A 51 -7.89 2.41 5.40
N VAL A 52 -8.42 1.24 5.74
CA VAL A 52 -9.56 0.73 5.03
C VAL A 52 -10.57 0.15 6.01
N ARG A 53 -11.81 0.16 5.60
CA ARG A 53 -12.84 -0.57 6.31
C ARG A 53 -12.73 -2.05 5.97
N PRO A 54 -13.13 -2.91 6.89
CA PRO A 54 -13.00 -4.34 6.64
C PRO A 54 -13.64 -4.80 5.34
N GLU A 55 -14.78 -4.19 4.99
CA GLU A 55 -15.48 -4.63 3.79
C GLU A 55 -14.77 -4.23 2.51
N ARG A 56 -13.77 -3.34 2.59
CA ARG A 56 -13.05 -2.91 1.41
C ARG A 56 -11.66 -3.53 1.30
N ILE A 57 -11.30 -4.40 2.23
CA ILE A 57 -9.96 -4.98 2.22
C ILE A 57 -9.71 -5.75 0.94
N GLU A 58 -10.67 -6.58 0.54
CA GLU A 58 -10.47 -7.40 -0.65
C GLU A 58 -10.30 -6.54 -1.88
N GLN A 59 -11.05 -5.46 -1.96
CA GLN A 59 -10.92 -4.56 -3.09
C GLN A 59 -9.53 -3.95 -3.14
N ALA A 60 -9.03 -3.51 -1.98
CA ALA A 60 -7.71 -2.90 -1.93
C ALA A 60 -6.62 -3.90 -2.29
N LEU A 61 -6.71 -5.10 -1.75
CA LEU A 61 -5.70 -6.12 -2.02
C LEU A 61 -5.72 -6.53 -3.48
N ALA A 62 -6.90 -6.64 -4.08
CA ALA A 62 -7.00 -6.98 -5.49
C ALA A 62 -6.35 -5.91 -6.34
N LEU A 63 -6.56 -4.66 -5.98
CA LEU A 63 -5.99 -3.56 -6.72
C LEU A 63 -4.48 -3.56 -6.63
N ILE A 64 -3.96 -3.80 -5.43
CA ILE A 64 -2.51 -3.85 -5.25
C ILE A 64 -1.92 -4.97 -6.07
N ARG A 65 -2.55 -6.13 -6.06
CA ARG A 65 -2.04 -7.25 -6.84
C ARG A 65 -2.04 -6.94 -8.32
N THR A 66 -3.12 -6.34 -8.79
CA THR A 66 -3.24 -6.04 -10.21
C THR A 66 -2.16 -5.08 -10.67
N VAL A 67 -1.94 -4.04 -9.89
CA VAL A 67 -0.98 -3.01 -10.27
C VAL A 67 0.44 -3.55 -10.19
N CYS A 68 0.76 -4.20 -9.08
CA CYS A 68 2.15 -4.57 -8.84
C CYS A 68 2.55 -5.86 -9.51
N ALA A 69 1.61 -6.71 -9.83
CA ALA A 69 1.92 -7.94 -10.53
C ALA A 69 2.07 -7.74 -12.01
N SER A 70 1.85 -6.54 -12.50
CA SER A 70 1.93 -6.31 -13.94
C SER A 70 3.36 -6.10 -14.43
N GLU A 71 4.36 -6.35 -13.57
CA GLU A 71 5.76 -6.20 -13.95
C GLU A 71 6.40 -7.56 -13.97
N PRO A 72 6.22 -8.28 -15.05
CA PRO A 72 6.57 -9.71 -15.04
C PRO A 72 8.04 -10.01 -15.14
N GLU A 73 8.86 -9.05 -15.50
CA GLU A 73 10.24 -9.37 -15.68
C GLU A 73 10.99 -9.57 -14.41
N ARG A 74 10.42 -9.20 -13.30
CA ARG A 74 11.17 -9.26 -12.08
C ARG A 74 10.90 -10.53 -11.37
N ALA A 75 11.92 -11.26 -11.08
CA ALA A 75 11.81 -12.43 -10.26
C ALA A 75 11.56 -12.06 -8.81
N GLU A 76 11.84 -10.82 -8.45
CA GLU A 76 11.69 -10.38 -7.08
C GLU A 76 10.34 -9.77 -6.86
N HIS A 77 9.98 -9.68 -5.60
CA HIS A 77 8.69 -9.09 -5.24
C HIS A 77 8.69 -7.61 -5.53
N ASN A 78 7.64 -7.14 -6.17
CA ASN A 78 7.44 -5.72 -6.38
C ASN A 78 6.85 -5.05 -5.17
N ALA A 79 6.16 -5.79 -4.34
CA ALA A 79 5.51 -5.22 -3.17
C ALA A 79 5.42 -6.25 -2.07
N THR A 80 5.51 -5.76 -0.84
CA THR A 80 5.28 -6.55 0.35
C THR A 80 4.11 -5.94 1.08
N ILE A 81 3.16 -6.76 1.49
CA ILE A 81 1.90 -6.28 2.04
C ILE A 81 1.71 -6.85 3.44
N PHE A 82 1.38 -5.98 4.37
CA PHE A 82 0.99 -6.38 5.72
C PHE A 82 -0.41 -5.84 5.97
N VAL A 83 -1.28 -6.69 6.50
CA VAL A 83 -2.62 -6.27 6.88
C VAL A 83 -2.69 -6.33 8.40
N LEU A 84 -2.99 -5.20 9.00
CA LEU A 84 -2.97 -5.05 10.44
C LEU A 84 -4.31 -4.51 10.91
N GLU A 85 -4.63 -4.80 12.16
CA GLU A 85 -5.79 -4.20 12.77
C GLU A 85 -5.36 -2.97 13.55
N ALA A 86 -6.11 -1.90 13.38
CA ALA A 86 -5.84 -0.68 14.12
C ALA A 86 -6.95 -0.46 15.11
N GLU A 87 -6.62 -0.41 16.38
CA GLU A 87 -7.60 -0.10 17.39
C GLU A 87 -7.90 1.37 17.43
N GLN A 88 -6.92 2.19 17.17
CA GLN A 88 -7.08 3.62 17.18
C GLN A 88 -6.33 4.23 16.04
N PHE A 89 -6.90 5.27 15.50
CA PHE A 89 -6.26 6.03 14.46
C PHE A 89 -6.31 7.48 14.90
N ILE A 90 -5.17 8.03 15.29
CA ILE A 90 -5.13 9.36 15.87
C ILE A 90 -4.34 10.28 14.96
N HIS A 91 -4.92 11.42 14.66
CA HIS A 91 -4.27 12.47 13.92
C HIS A 91 -3.99 13.65 14.83
N PHE A 92 -2.83 14.15 14.77
CA PHE A 92 -2.48 15.34 15.52
C PHE A 92 -2.35 16.55 14.64
#